data_1863801409837a3b083af9d661f8fa93
#
_entry.id   1863801409837a3b083af9d661f8fa93
#
_cell.length_a   1.000
_cell.length_b   1.000
_cell.length_c   1.000
_cell.angle_alpha   90.00
_cell.angle_beta   90.00
_cell.angle_gamma   90.00
#
_symmetry.space_group_name_H-M   'P 1'
#
loop_
_entity.id
_entity.type
_entity.pdbx_description
1 polymer ?
#
loop_
_entity_poly.entity_id
_entity_poly.type
_entity_poly.pdbx_seq_one_letter_code
_entity_poly.pdbx_strand_id
1 'polypeptide(L)'
;MKNKLLTAALLAAVLAGCNSQEKKKEENKDKADVVSAPNNQQVDLPAPYATKSVKKYSKVIGWTGEEKPTAPAGFTVSMFADKFVSPRNIYIAPNGDVFIAESNTETKGVKKVKNQLSGKSQSQPSGESANRITILRDANHDGKPELQKIFLSGLNQPFGMLILNNYFYVGNTDGLWRYPYKTGETMIAGKGEKIVNLPAGGYNNHWTRQLLASPDGSKIYISVGSGSNDGEHGMDNEIRRANVLVVDPNGKNEKIYASGLRNPAGITWAPDKKTLWAAVNERDNLGDNLVPDY
;
A
#
# COMPACT_ATOMS: atom_id res chain seq x y z
N MET A 1 28.93 61.32 7.40
CA MET A 1 27.47 61.39 7.29
C MET A 1 27.01 61.01 5.91
N LYS A 2 27.22 59.76 5.46
CA LYS A 2 26.75 59.23 4.14
C LYS A 2 26.53 57.72 4.19
N ASN A 3 25.81 57.20 5.14
CA ASN A 3 25.48 55.74 5.13
C ASN A 3 24.17 55.40 5.85
N LYS A 4 23.17 56.30 5.84
CA LYS A 4 21.85 56.01 6.44
C LYS A 4 20.65 56.13 5.46
N LEU A 5 20.88 56.23 4.16
CA LEU A 5 19.82 56.38 3.16
C LEU A 5 19.65 55.15 2.23
N LEU A 6 20.39 54.09 2.43
CA LEU A 6 20.28 52.89 1.55
C LEU A 6 19.47 51.72 2.15
N THR A 7 19.07 51.82 3.43
CA THR A 7 18.32 50.76 4.11
C THR A 7 16.80 50.94 4.11
N ALA A 8 16.31 52.12 3.72
CA ALA A 8 14.87 52.42 3.70
C ALA A 8 14.21 52.13 2.33
N ALA A 9 15.00 51.97 1.27
CA ALA A 9 14.45 51.71 -0.09
C ALA A 9 14.18 50.25 -0.40
N LEU A 10 14.68 49.31 0.43
CA LEU A 10 14.52 47.86 0.14
C LEU A 10 13.30 47.22 0.86
N LEU A 11 12.63 47.96 1.77
CA LEU A 11 11.47 47.45 2.49
C LEU A 11 10.14 47.86 1.87
N ALA A 12 10.13 48.78 0.89
CA ALA A 12 8.89 49.25 0.23
C ALA A 12 8.55 48.45 -1.07
N ALA A 13 9.43 47.60 -1.54
CA ALA A 13 9.23 46.84 -2.80
C ALA A 13 8.57 45.45 -2.58
N VAL A 14 8.29 45.03 -1.34
CA VAL A 14 7.74 43.70 -1.04
C VAL A 14 6.22 43.72 -0.77
N LEU A 15 5.58 44.90 -0.75
CA LEU A 15 4.14 45.04 -0.44
C LEU A 15 3.24 45.35 -1.66
N ALA A 16 3.75 45.31 -2.89
CA ALA A 16 2.96 45.62 -4.09
C ALA A 16 2.80 44.41 -5.04
N GLY A 17 2.78 43.19 -4.53
CA GLY A 17 2.74 41.97 -5.38
C GLY A 17 1.80 40.88 -4.90
N CYS A 18 0.61 41.20 -4.38
CA CYS A 18 -0.45 40.22 -4.14
C CYS A 18 -1.79 40.75 -4.61
N ASN A 19 -1.95 40.85 -5.93
CA ASN A 19 -3.28 40.85 -6.54
C ASN A 19 -3.43 39.52 -7.24
N SER A 20 -3.68 38.46 -6.46
CA SER A 20 -4.03 37.15 -7.00
C SER A 20 -5.46 37.24 -7.51
N GLN A 21 -5.59 37.28 -8.84
CA GLN A 21 -6.84 36.91 -9.48
C GLN A 21 -7.25 35.52 -8.99
N GLU A 22 -8.36 35.45 -8.28
CA GLU A 22 -9.11 34.21 -8.08
C GLU A 22 -9.47 33.67 -9.47
N LYS A 23 -8.67 32.69 -9.96
CA LYS A 23 -9.12 31.82 -11.01
C LYS A 23 -10.28 31.00 -10.45
N LYS A 24 -11.51 31.35 -10.83
CA LYS A 24 -12.65 30.45 -10.71
C LYS A 24 -12.23 29.09 -11.26
N LYS A 25 -12.13 28.10 -10.37
CA LYS A 25 -12.08 26.69 -10.80
C LYS A 25 -13.40 26.44 -11.52
N GLU A 26 -13.34 26.26 -12.83
CA GLU A 26 -14.41 25.58 -13.54
C GLU A 26 -14.59 24.22 -12.89
N GLU A 27 -15.73 24.00 -12.28
CA GLU A 27 -16.19 22.67 -11.88
C GLU A 27 -16.37 21.87 -13.16
N ASN A 28 -15.38 21.04 -13.45
CA ASN A 28 -15.53 19.98 -14.43
C ASN A 28 -16.50 18.96 -13.80
N LYS A 29 -17.78 19.09 -14.13
CA LYS A 29 -18.81 18.11 -13.83
C LYS A 29 -18.64 16.93 -14.76
N ASP A 30 -17.60 16.14 -14.57
CA ASP A 30 -17.58 14.79 -15.05
C ASP A 30 -18.65 14.03 -14.26
N LYS A 31 -19.79 13.85 -14.91
CA LYS A 31 -20.79 12.89 -14.44
C LYS A 31 -20.13 11.51 -14.46
N ALA A 32 -19.62 11.08 -13.32
CA ALA A 32 -19.32 9.69 -13.13
C ALA A 32 -20.63 8.92 -13.38
N ASP A 33 -20.62 8.03 -14.34
CA ASP A 33 -21.72 7.08 -14.51
C ASP A 33 -21.84 6.31 -13.22
N VAL A 34 -22.93 6.55 -12.49
CA VAL A 34 -23.26 5.81 -11.29
C VAL A 34 -23.62 4.40 -11.75
N VAL A 35 -22.69 3.48 -11.61
CA VAL A 35 -22.99 2.05 -11.74
C VAL A 35 -23.89 1.69 -10.58
N SER A 36 -25.20 1.64 -10.81
CA SER A 36 -26.17 1.23 -9.82
C SER A 36 -25.86 -0.20 -9.33
N ALA A 37 -25.73 -0.35 -8.02
CA ALA A 37 -25.65 -1.67 -7.41
C ALA A 37 -26.86 -2.54 -7.82
N PRO A 38 -26.69 -3.86 -7.99
CA PRO A 38 -27.72 -4.74 -8.56
C PRO A 38 -29.05 -4.82 -7.78
N ASN A 39 -29.14 -4.21 -6.61
CA ASN A 39 -30.31 -4.27 -5.73
C ASN A 39 -31.09 -2.97 -5.60
N ASN A 40 -30.88 -1.98 -6.46
CA ASN A 40 -31.68 -0.74 -6.50
C ASN A 40 -31.91 -0.04 -5.14
N GLN A 41 -31.12 -0.32 -4.13
CA GLN A 41 -31.13 0.44 -2.89
C GLN A 41 -30.25 1.68 -3.11
N GLN A 42 -30.89 2.81 -3.28
CA GLN A 42 -30.23 4.09 -3.26
C GLN A 42 -29.66 4.30 -1.85
N VAL A 43 -28.33 4.20 -1.72
CA VAL A 43 -27.65 4.52 -0.47
C VAL A 43 -27.67 6.04 -0.34
N ASP A 44 -28.38 6.55 0.66
CA ASP A 44 -28.38 7.98 0.98
C ASP A 44 -27.09 8.30 1.75
N LEU A 45 -26.10 8.82 1.01
CA LEU A 45 -24.80 9.17 1.57
C LEU A 45 -24.79 10.64 2.03
N PRO A 46 -24.20 10.95 3.19
CA PRO A 46 -23.97 12.34 3.60
C PRO A 46 -23.17 13.11 2.55
N ALA A 47 -23.44 14.38 2.40
CA ALA A 47 -22.64 15.23 1.51
C ALA A 47 -21.16 15.25 1.96
N PRO A 48 -20.21 15.27 1.02
CA PRO A 48 -18.79 15.44 1.34
C PRO A 48 -18.60 16.71 2.18
N TYR A 49 -17.75 16.62 3.22
CA TYR A 49 -17.45 17.73 4.14
C TYR A 49 -18.63 18.23 4.98
N ALA A 50 -19.75 17.51 5.04
CA ALA A 50 -20.88 17.84 5.92
C ALA A 50 -20.46 17.85 7.41
N THR A 51 -19.48 17.04 7.76
CA THR A 51 -18.82 17.02 9.07
C THR A 51 -17.32 17.24 8.92
N LYS A 52 -16.68 17.72 9.98
CA LYS A 52 -15.22 17.89 10.01
C LYS A 52 -14.56 16.54 10.21
N SER A 53 -13.52 16.25 9.41
CA SER A 53 -12.70 15.06 9.62
C SER A 53 -11.84 15.21 10.88
N VAL A 54 -12.00 14.29 11.83
CA VAL A 54 -11.22 14.21 13.06
C VAL A 54 -9.99 13.34 12.84
N LYS A 55 -8.82 13.83 13.22
CA LYS A 55 -7.56 13.09 13.17
C LYS A 55 -7.15 12.69 14.58
N LYS A 56 -7.28 11.41 14.91
CA LYS A 56 -6.84 10.86 16.19
C LYS A 56 -5.78 9.79 15.95
N TYR A 57 -4.57 10.07 16.42
CA TYR A 57 -3.46 9.12 16.32
C TYR A 57 -3.36 8.30 17.61
N SER A 58 -3.77 7.05 17.55
CA SER A 58 -3.64 6.13 18.67
C SER A 58 -2.19 5.65 18.80
N LYS A 59 -1.74 5.49 20.04
CA LYS A 59 -0.44 4.90 20.30
C LYS A 59 -0.49 3.39 20.00
N VAL A 60 0.49 2.90 19.24
CA VAL A 60 0.67 1.46 19.05
C VAL A 60 1.17 0.86 20.37
N ILE A 61 0.44 -0.13 20.89
CA ILE A 61 0.84 -0.96 22.04
C ILE A 61 1.04 -2.39 21.56
N GLY A 62 2.02 -3.09 22.15
CA GLY A 62 2.22 -4.51 21.89
C GLY A 62 1.39 -5.37 22.86
N TRP A 63 1.33 -6.65 22.57
CA TRP A 63 0.88 -7.67 23.51
C TRP A 63 2.03 -8.01 24.45
N THR A 64 1.76 -8.14 25.74
CA THR A 64 2.76 -8.45 26.77
C THR A 64 2.43 -9.77 27.45
N GLY A 65 3.46 -10.59 27.70
CA GLY A 65 3.30 -11.89 28.39
C GLY A 65 2.34 -12.84 27.64
N GLU A 66 1.33 -13.34 28.37
CA GLU A 66 0.32 -14.28 27.88
C GLU A 66 -0.92 -13.61 27.29
N GLU A 67 -0.89 -12.29 27.13
CA GLU A 67 -2.02 -11.55 26.57
C GLU A 67 -2.33 -11.98 25.13
N LYS A 68 -3.61 -12.16 24.82
CA LYS A 68 -4.10 -12.54 23.50
C LYS A 68 -5.50 -11.99 23.25
N PRO A 69 -5.93 -11.86 21.99
CA PRO A 69 -7.30 -11.50 21.68
C PRO A 69 -8.30 -12.52 22.26
N THR A 70 -9.47 -12.04 22.66
CA THR A 70 -10.57 -12.91 23.10
C THR A 70 -11.26 -13.51 21.88
N ALA A 71 -11.33 -14.83 21.82
CA ALA A 71 -12.04 -15.53 20.76
C ALA A 71 -13.55 -15.57 21.03
N PRO A 72 -14.41 -15.53 19.98
CA PRO A 72 -15.83 -15.89 20.11
C PRO A 72 -16.00 -17.33 20.58
N ALA A 73 -17.20 -17.65 21.08
CA ALA A 73 -17.52 -19.02 21.47
C ALA A 73 -17.32 -20.01 20.31
N GLY A 74 -16.70 -21.13 20.59
CA GLY A 74 -16.37 -22.15 19.58
C GLY A 74 -15.04 -21.93 18.86
N PHE A 75 -14.30 -20.85 19.16
CA PHE A 75 -12.98 -20.57 18.59
C PHE A 75 -11.91 -20.46 19.66
N THR A 76 -10.69 -20.74 19.27
CA THR A 76 -9.49 -20.57 20.12
C THR A 76 -8.49 -19.69 19.38
N VAL A 77 -7.85 -18.75 20.10
CA VAL A 77 -6.75 -17.94 19.58
C VAL A 77 -5.43 -18.49 20.12
N SER A 78 -4.51 -18.78 19.20
CA SER A 78 -3.13 -19.15 19.51
C SER A 78 -2.16 -18.28 18.72
N MET A 79 -0.98 -18.02 19.29
CA MET A 79 0.10 -17.35 18.57
C MET A 79 0.80 -18.37 17.68
N PHE A 80 0.82 -18.11 16.36
CA PHE A 80 1.51 -18.96 15.39
C PHE A 80 3.02 -18.67 15.36
N ALA A 81 3.40 -17.39 15.28
CA ALA A 81 4.80 -16.96 15.28
C ALA A 81 4.94 -15.51 15.76
N ASP A 82 6.14 -15.15 16.21
CA ASP A 82 6.51 -13.83 16.72
C ASP A 82 7.86 -13.34 16.16
N LYS A 83 8.42 -12.26 16.70
CA LYS A 83 9.75 -11.69 16.40
C LYS A 83 9.90 -11.17 14.96
N PHE A 84 8.81 -10.66 14.38
CA PHE A 84 8.84 -9.98 13.10
C PHE A 84 9.14 -8.47 13.26
N VAL A 85 9.74 -7.90 12.22
CA VAL A 85 9.95 -6.45 12.13
C VAL A 85 8.99 -5.88 11.10
N SER A 86 7.88 -5.30 11.56
CA SER A 86 6.83 -4.72 10.71
C SER A 86 6.28 -5.70 9.66
N PRO A 87 5.65 -6.83 10.06
CA PRO A 87 5.00 -7.75 9.13
C PRO A 87 3.83 -7.05 8.42
N ARG A 88 3.74 -7.18 7.10
CA ARG A 88 2.77 -6.45 6.27
C ARG A 88 1.85 -7.34 5.46
N ASN A 89 2.36 -8.44 4.94
CA ASN A 89 1.60 -9.34 4.10
C ASN A 89 2.01 -10.78 4.34
N ILE A 90 1.05 -11.68 4.19
CA ILE A 90 1.23 -13.13 4.34
C ILE A 90 0.90 -13.80 3.01
N TYR A 91 1.75 -14.71 2.58
CA TYR A 91 1.49 -15.59 1.45
C TYR A 91 1.64 -17.04 1.88
N ILE A 92 0.61 -17.84 1.68
CA ILE A 92 0.63 -19.28 1.94
C ILE A 92 0.88 -19.98 0.63
N ALA A 93 1.99 -20.68 0.55
CA ALA A 93 2.38 -21.47 -0.63
C ALA A 93 1.55 -22.75 -0.74
N PRO A 94 1.45 -23.35 -1.97
CA PRO A 94 0.71 -24.60 -2.16
C PRO A 94 1.19 -25.78 -1.33
N ASN A 95 2.45 -25.77 -0.87
CA ASN A 95 3.04 -26.79 0.01
C ASN A 95 2.85 -26.49 1.50
N GLY A 96 2.10 -25.46 1.87
CA GLY A 96 1.85 -25.07 3.25
C GLY A 96 2.90 -24.12 3.88
N ASP A 97 4.02 -23.84 3.21
CA ASP A 97 4.99 -22.86 3.70
C ASP A 97 4.33 -21.47 3.77
N VAL A 98 4.59 -20.73 4.86
CA VAL A 98 4.06 -19.39 5.07
C VAL A 98 5.17 -18.37 4.91
N PHE A 99 4.97 -17.41 4.03
CA PHE A 99 5.92 -16.32 3.77
C PHE A 99 5.37 -15.00 4.31
N ILE A 100 6.20 -14.28 5.05
CA ILE A 100 5.86 -12.99 5.67
C ILE A 100 6.73 -11.90 5.04
N ALA A 101 6.10 -10.94 4.37
CA ALA A 101 6.78 -9.72 3.94
C ALA A 101 6.93 -8.77 5.13
N GLU A 102 8.18 -8.43 5.46
CA GLU A 102 8.52 -7.51 6.54
C GLU A 102 9.04 -6.20 5.95
N SER A 103 8.21 -5.17 6.00
CA SER A 103 8.49 -3.85 5.42
C SER A 103 7.72 -2.77 6.14
N ASN A 104 8.18 -1.53 6.06
CA ASN A 104 7.54 -0.39 6.71
C ASN A 104 7.48 0.82 5.78
N THR A 105 6.60 1.76 6.10
CA THR A 105 6.56 3.05 5.44
C THR A 105 7.84 3.84 5.76
N GLU A 106 8.62 4.14 4.75
CA GLU A 106 9.82 4.94 4.90
C GLU A 106 9.48 6.43 4.81
N THR A 107 9.67 7.15 5.91
CA THR A 107 9.53 8.61 5.94
C THR A 107 10.89 9.26 6.13
N LYS A 108 11.26 10.19 5.23
CA LYS A 108 12.55 10.87 5.22
C LYS A 108 12.37 12.40 5.34
N GLY A 109 13.41 13.10 5.80
CA GLY A 109 13.48 14.56 5.81
C GLY A 109 12.35 15.22 6.59
N VAL A 110 11.83 16.32 6.05
CA VAL A 110 10.81 17.17 6.68
C VAL A 110 9.53 16.40 7.02
N LYS A 111 9.15 15.39 6.22
CA LYS A 111 7.96 14.56 6.49
C LYS A 111 8.12 13.74 7.78
N LYS A 112 9.32 13.25 8.10
CA LYS A 112 9.60 12.55 9.36
C LYS A 112 9.39 13.46 10.56
N VAL A 113 9.95 14.68 10.51
CA VAL A 113 9.78 15.68 11.58
C VAL A 113 8.31 16.07 11.75
N LYS A 114 7.59 16.33 10.66
CA LYS A 114 6.16 16.67 10.70
C LYS A 114 5.32 15.54 11.32
N ASN A 115 5.62 14.28 11.02
CA ASN A 115 4.91 13.14 11.60
C ASN A 115 5.18 13.00 13.11
N GLN A 116 6.39 13.30 13.56
CA GLN A 116 6.73 13.32 14.98
C GLN A 116 5.98 14.43 15.73
N LEU A 117 6.00 15.65 15.20
CA LEU A 117 5.33 16.80 15.82
C LEU A 117 3.80 16.64 15.86
N SER A 118 3.20 16.02 14.86
CA SER A 118 1.75 15.80 14.80
C SER A 118 1.27 14.58 15.61
N GLY A 119 2.18 13.80 16.21
CA GLY A 119 1.85 12.55 16.88
C GLY A 119 1.54 11.38 15.94
N LYS A 120 1.58 11.59 14.62
CA LYS A 120 1.32 10.52 13.63
C LYS A 120 2.31 9.35 13.74
N SER A 121 3.55 9.62 14.14
CA SER A 121 4.58 8.59 14.33
C SER A 121 4.21 7.55 15.40
N GLN A 122 3.44 7.92 16.44
CA GLN A 122 3.04 6.99 17.50
C GLN A 122 2.01 5.95 17.06
N SER A 123 1.27 6.21 15.96
CA SER A 123 0.28 5.29 15.39
C SER A 123 0.87 4.35 14.32
N GLN A 124 2.18 4.40 14.10
CA GLN A 124 2.87 3.55 13.14
C GLN A 124 3.79 2.56 13.89
N PRO A 125 3.99 1.34 13.35
CA PRO A 125 5.00 0.44 13.90
C PRO A 125 6.35 1.16 13.99
N SER A 126 7.02 1.03 15.12
CA SER A 126 8.34 1.61 15.33
C SER A 126 9.40 0.83 14.55
N GLY A 127 10.44 1.53 14.10
CA GLY A 127 11.60 0.93 13.45
C GLY A 127 11.70 1.20 11.97
N GLU A 128 12.83 0.81 11.42
CA GLU A 128 13.13 0.86 9.99
C GLU A 128 12.42 -0.27 9.25
N SER A 129 12.34 -0.15 7.93
CA SER A 129 11.83 -1.23 7.08
C SER A 129 12.85 -2.39 7.07
N ALA A 130 12.44 -3.58 7.47
CA ALA A 130 13.31 -4.76 7.44
C ALA A 130 13.66 -5.19 6.01
N ASN A 131 12.81 -4.84 5.04
CA ASN A 131 13.04 -5.08 3.61
C ASN A 131 13.42 -6.54 3.30
N ARG A 132 12.70 -7.48 3.91
CA ARG A 132 12.95 -8.91 3.80
C ARG A 132 11.67 -9.73 3.75
N ILE A 133 11.82 -11.00 3.42
CA ILE A 133 10.76 -12.01 3.52
C ILE A 133 11.26 -13.09 4.48
N THR A 134 10.44 -13.46 5.45
CA THR A 134 10.66 -14.57 6.37
C THR A 134 9.79 -15.74 5.98
N ILE A 135 10.35 -16.95 5.97
CA ILE A 135 9.62 -18.20 5.79
C ILE A 135 9.36 -18.87 7.14
N LEU A 136 8.16 -19.42 7.26
CA LEU A 136 7.72 -20.28 8.34
C LEU A 136 7.28 -21.61 7.76
N ARG A 137 7.62 -22.72 8.43
CA ARG A 137 7.12 -24.05 8.10
C ARG A 137 6.68 -24.77 9.36
N ASP A 138 5.43 -25.13 9.37
CA ASP A 138 4.78 -25.98 10.37
C ASP A 138 4.63 -27.37 9.74
N ALA A 139 5.63 -28.24 9.97
CA ALA A 139 5.71 -29.53 9.27
C ALA A 139 4.79 -30.59 9.88
N ASN A 140 4.47 -30.46 11.17
CA ASN A 140 3.61 -31.38 11.90
C ASN A 140 2.15 -30.89 11.99
N HIS A 141 1.86 -29.67 11.51
CA HIS A 141 0.54 -29.04 11.50
C HIS A 141 -0.08 -28.85 12.89
N ASP A 142 0.75 -28.59 13.91
CA ASP A 142 0.28 -28.32 15.29
C ASP A 142 0.00 -26.84 15.57
N GLY A 143 0.21 -25.97 14.59
CA GLY A 143 0.03 -24.52 14.69
C GLY A 143 1.23 -23.80 15.27
N LYS A 144 2.42 -24.43 15.31
CA LYS A 144 3.69 -23.85 15.73
C LYS A 144 4.78 -24.20 14.71
N PRO A 145 5.35 -23.23 13.99
CA PRO A 145 6.35 -23.53 12.97
C PRO A 145 7.66 -24.01 13.59
N GLU A 146 8.18 -25.16 13.14
CA GLU A 146 9.51 -25.65 13.51
C GLU A 146 10.62 -24.87 12.79
N LEU A 147 10.30 -24.22 11.69
CA LEU A 147 11.22 -23.39 10.95
C LEU A 147 10.73 -21.93 10.90
N GLN A 148 11.59 -21.02 11.34
CA GLN A 148 11.43 -19.57 11.11
C GLN A 148 12.79 -19.01 10.72
N LYS A 149 12.94 -18.54 9.49
CA LYS A 149 14.20 -17.93 9.03
C LYS A 149 13.99 -16.91 7.91
N ILE A 150 14.98 -16.06 7.69
CA ILE A 150 14.99 -15.14 6.57
C ILE A 150 15.10 -15.95 5.27
N PHE A 151 14.13 -15.79 4.40
CA PHE A 151 14.04 -16.42 3.09
C PHE A 151 14.71 -15.58 2.00
N LEU A 152 14.49 -14.26 2.02
CA LEU A 152 15.02 -13.32 1.05
C LEU A 152 15.20 -11.96 1.72
N SER A 153 16.30 -11.27 1.45
CA SER A 153 16.63 -9.96 2.03
C SER A 153 17.14 -8.98 0.98
N GLY A 154 17.36 -7.71 1.38
CA GLY A 154 17.84 -6.66 0.48
C GLY A 154 16.79 -6.22 -0.55
N LEU A 155 15.51 -6.32 -0.19
CA LEU A 155 14.37 -5.92 -0.99
C LEU A 155 14.08 -4.42 -0.84
N ASN A 156 13.17 -3.91 -1.65
CA ASN A 156 12.71 -2.52 -1.59
C ASN A 156 11.23 -2.46 -1.20
N GLN A 157 10.93 -2.39 0.09
CA GLN A 157 9.57 -2.40 0.63
C GLN A 157 8.71 -3.50 -0.01
N PRO A 158 9.05 -4.80 0.20
CA PRO A 158 8.29 -5.91 -0.37
C PRO A 158 6.89 -5.98 0.22
N PHE A 159 5.92 -6.40 -0.60
CA PHE A 159 4.55 -6.61 -0.16
C PHE A 159 3.94 -7.88 -0.75
N GLY A 160 3.55 -7.87 -2.02
CA GLY A 160 2.97 -9.01 -2.70
C GLY A 160 4.00 -10.11 -2.95
N MET A 161 3.58 -11.34 -2.78
CA MET A 161 4.37 -12.54 -3.03
C MET A 161 3.54 -13.53 -3.83
N LEU A 162 4.21 -14.29 -4.70
CA LEU A 162 3.55 -15.28 -5.55
C LEU A 162 4.56 -16.34 -5.99
N ILE A 163 4.19 -17.61 -5.93
CA ILE A 163 4.94 -18.70 -6.56
C ILE A 163 4.23 -19.10 -7.85
N LEU A 164 4.96 -19.07 -8.96
CA LEU A 164 4.43 -19.43 -10.28
C LEU A 164 5.58 -19.91 -11.20
N ASN A 165 5.39 -21.01 -11.92
CA ASN A 165 6.31 -21.49 -12.95
C ASN A 165 7.78 -21.59 -12.50
N ASN A 166 8.05 -22.17 -11.32
CA ASN A 166 9.38 -22.30 -10.72
C ASN A 166 10.08 -20.95 -10.41
N TYR A 167 9.30 -19.91 -10.18
CA TYR A 167 9.78 -18.62 -9.70
C TYR A 167 9.02 -18.18 -8.46
N PHE A 168 9.73 -17.50 -7.58
CA PHE A 168 9.16 -16.70 -6.50
C PHE A 168 9.13 -15.24 -6.95
N TYR A 169 7.95 -14.68 -7.04
CA TYR A 169 7.74 -13.28 -7.43
C TYR A 169 7.56 -12.41 -6.21
N VAL A 170 8.11 -11.20 -6.26
CA VAL A 170 8.00 -10.20 -5.22
C VAL A 170 7.56 -8.87 -5.81
N GLY A 171 6.45 -8.33 -5.31
CA GLY A 171 6.02 -6.97 -5.55
C GLY A 171 6.76 -6.01 -4.62
N ASN A 172 7.90 -5.52 -5.07
CA ASN A 172 8.60 -4.40 -4.43
C ASN A 172 7.92 -3.09 -4.82
N THR A 173 8.10 -2.02 -4.02
CA THR A 173 7.48 -0.73 -4.34
C THR A 173 7.85 -0.21 -5.73
N ASP A 174 9.06 -0.51 -6.21
CA ASP A 174 9.64 -0.03 -7.47
C ASP A 174 9.58 -1.03 -8.61
N GLY A 175 9.01 -2.21 -8.42
CA GLY A 175 8.96 -3.20 -9.49
C GLY A 175 8.48 -4.58 -9.10
N LEU A 176 8.09 -5.34 -10.14
CA LEU A 176 7.91 -6.77 -10.03
C LEU A 176 9.25 -7.45 -10.25
N TRP A 177 9.67 -8.23 -9.26
CA TRP A 177 10.89 -9.01 -9.29
C TRP A 177 10.56 -10.49 -9.32
N ARG A 178 11.40 -11.32 -9.95
CA ARG A 178 11.32 -12.78 -9.88
C ARG A 178 12.66 -13.38 -9.53
N TYR A 179 12.60 -14.48 -8.83
CA TYR A 179 13.76 -15.25 -8.38
C TYR A 179 13.53 -16.71 -8.76
N PRO A 180 14.50 -17.44 -9.36
CA PRO A 180 14.40 -18.88 -9.51
C PRO A 180 14.11 -19.52 -8.14
N TYR A 181 13.12 -20.40 -8.08
CA TYR A 181 12.67 -21.02 -6.84
C TYR A 181 12.19 -22.44 -7.08
N LYS A 182 12.66 -23.35 -6.25
CA LYS A 182 12.16 -24.72 -6.19
C LYS A 182 11.34 -24.91 -4.92
N THR A 183 10.16 -25.50 -5.06
CA THR A 183 9.26 -25.76 -3.92
C THR A 183 9.99 -26.46 -2.79
N GLY A 184 9.85 -25.93 -1.58
CA GLY A 184 10.49 -26.45 -0.38
C GLY A 184 11.85 -25.83 -0.04
N GLU A 185 12.44 -25.02 -0.93
CA GLU A 185 13.61 -24.21 -0.59
C GLU A 185 13.27 -23.23 0.53
N THR A 186 14.18 -23.11 1.49
CA THR A 186 14.00 -22.25 2.68
C THR A 186 14.82 -20.96 2.62
N MET A 187 15.52 -20.73 1.52
CA MET A 187 16.32 -19.52 1.28
C MET A 187 16.58 -19.38 -0.22
N ILE A 188 16.52 -18.16 -0.73
CA ILE A 188 16.98 -17.81 -2.07
C ILE A 188 18.34 -17.12 -1.94
N ALA A 189 19.37 -17.71 -2.54
CA ALA A 189 20.71 -17.14 -2.60
C ALA A 189 21.01 -16.42 -3.94
N GLY A 190 20.19 -16.69 -4.97
CA GLY A 190 20.37 -16.17 -6.32
C GLY A 190 19.97 -14.70 -6.45
N LYS A 191 20.53 -14.03 -7.45
CA LYS A 191 20.11 -12.67 -7.82
C LYS A 191 18.73 -12.72 -8.47
N GLY A 192 17.85 -11.78 -8.06
CA GLY A 192 16.57 -11.57 -8.71
C GLY A 192 16.71 -10.81 -10.03
N GLU A 193 15.70 -10.95 -10.86
CA GLU A 193 15.49 -10.18 -12.08
C GLU A 193 14.29 -9.24 -11.90
N LYS A 194 14.48 -7.94 -12.12
CA LYS A 194 13.37 -6.99 -12.21
C LYS A 194 12.75 -7.10 -13.60
N ILE A 195 11.54 -7.61 -13.68
CA ILE A 195 10.83 -7.86 -14.95
C ILE A 195 9.81 -6.78 -15.30
N VAL A 196 9.36 -5.97 -14.32
CA VAL A 196 8.49 -4.81 -14.55
C VAL A 196 8.98 -3.66 -13.66
N ASN A 197 9.12 -2.47 -14.22
CA ASN A 197 9.31 -1.24 -13.45
C ASN A 197 7.93 -0.72 -13.00
N LEU A 198 7.80 -0.37 -11.72
CA LEU A 198 6.58 0.22 -11.17
C LEU A 198 6.85 1.65 -10.69
N PRO A 199 5.85 2.55 -10.74
CA PRO A 199 6.03 3.91 -10.29
C PRO A 199 6.31 3.96 -8.77
N ALA A 200 7.47 4.47 -8.38
CA ALA A 200 7.92 4.54 -6.99
C ALA A 200 8.58 5.88 -6.61
N GLY A 201 8.87 6.72 -7.59
CA GLY A 201 9.49 8.04 -7.37
C GLY A 201 8.50 9.11 -6.90
N GLY A 202 9.01 10.24 -6.40
CA GLY A 202 8.21 11.38 -5.99
C GLY A 202 7.24 11.08 -4.84
N TYR A 203 5.96 11.38 -5.03
CA TYR A 203 4.90 11.01 -4.12
C TYR A 203 4.58 9.52 -4.30
N ASN A 204 4.70 8.75 -3.24
CA ASN A 204 4.46 7.30 -3.22
C ASN A 204 3.81 6.90 -1.90
N ASN A 205 2.69 7.55 -1.55
CA ASN A 205 2.00 7.30 -0.28
C ASN A 205 1.48 5.86 -0.20
N HIS A 206 0.97 5.33 -1.32
CA HIS A 206 0.49 3.95 -1.43
C HIS A 206 1.56 3.10 -2.13
N TRP A 207 2.54 2.66 -1.36
CA TRP A 207 3.74 1.97 -1.85
C TRP A 207 3.58 0.45 -1.97
N THR A 208 2.53 -0.13 -1.45
CA THR A 208 2.27 -1.58 -1.51
C THR A 208 1.94 -2.05 -2.93
N ARG A 209 2.37 -3.26 -3.29
CA ARG A 209 2.16 -3.88 -4.59
C ARG A 209 1.70 -5.31 -4.37
N GLN A 210 0.38 -5.57 -4.33
CA GLN A 210 -0.15 -6.93 -4.19
C GLN A 210 -0.03 -7.67 -5.51
N LEU A 211 0.18 -8.98 -5.44
CA LEU A 211 0.30 -9.87 -6.60
C LEU A 211 -0.79 -10.93 -6.59
N LEU A 212 -1.31 -11.26 -7.77
CA LEU A 212 -2.27 -12.35 -7.95
C LEU A 212 -2.02 -13.02 -9.31
N ALA A 213 -1.91 -14.35 -9.34
CA ALA A 213 -1.88 -15.09 -10.61
C ALA A 213 -3.28 -15.24 -11.19
N SER A 214 -3.39 -15.29 -12.53
CA SER A 214 -4.60 -15.82 -13.15
C SER A 214 -4.79 -17.29 -12.78
N PRO A 215 -6.03 -17.81 -12.77
CA PRO A 215 -6.29 -19.21 -12.43
C PRO A 215 -5.55 -20.24 -13.29
N ASP A 216 -5.26 -19.90 -14.54
CA ASP A 216 -4.48 -20.69 -15.49
C ASP A 216 -2.97 -20.46 -15.43
N GLY A 217 -2.51 -19.53 -14.56
CA GLY A 217 -1.09 -19.16 -14.44
C GLY A 217 -0.51 -18.39 -15.62
N SER A 218 -1.32 -17.97 -16.58
CA SER A 218 -0.83 -17.26 -17.78
C SER A 218 -0.55 -15.78 -17.56
N LYS A 219 -1.08 -15.20 -16.48
CA LYS A 219 -0.97 -13.76 -16.17
C LYS A 219 -0.65 -13.52 -14.69
N ILE A 220 -0.05 -12.36 -14.42
CA ILE A 220 0.14 -11.81 -13.07
C ILE A 220 -0.54 -10.46 -13.02
N TYR A 221 -1.41 -10.27 -12.04
CA TYR A 221 -2.08 -9.00 -11.71
C TYR A 221 -1.30 -8.31 -10.61
N ILE A 222 -1.10 -6.99 -10.75
CA ILE A 222 -0.29 -6.18 -9.83
C ILE A 222 -1.12 -4.97 -9.41
N SER A 223 -1.42 -4.84 -8.14
CA SER A 223 -2.06 -3.63 -7.64
C SER A 223 -1.06 -2.48 -7.51
N VAL A 224 -1.46 -1.29 -7.95
CA VAL A 224 -0.63 -0.08 -7.85
C VAL A 224 -1.50 1.07 -7.34
N GLY A 225 -1.29 1.46 -6.10
CA GLY A 225 -2.02 2.58 -5.51
C GLY A 225 -1.59 3.94 -6.05
N SER A 226 -2.42 4.96 -5.84
CA SER A 226 -2.11 6.35 -6.18
C SER A 226 -0.86 6.86 -5.46
N GLY A 227 -0.21 7.87 -5.99
CA GLY A 227 0.91 8.53 -5.34
C GLY A 227 0.49 9.39 -4.16
N SER A 228 -0.73 9.92 -4.22
CA SER A 228 -1.28 10.91 -3.30
C SER A 228 -2.70 10.54 -2.83
N ASN A 229 -3.35 11.40 -2.04
CA ASN A 229 -4.69 11.11 -1.50
C ASN A 229 -5.77 11.16 -2.59
N ASP A 230 -5.76 12.21 -3.40
CA ASP A 230 -6.81 12.49 -4.40
C ASP A 230 -6.26 13.16 -5.67
N GLY A 231 -5.02 12.90 -6.02
CA GLY A 231 -4.36 13.49 -7.19
C GLY A 231 -3.94 14.96 -6.96
N GLU A 232 -3.85 15.39 -5.70
CA GLU A 232 -3.56 16.77 -5.29
C GLU A 232 -2.21 17.30 -5.79
N HIS A 233 -1.34 16.42 -6.28
CA HIS A 233 -0.03 16.78 -6.86
C HIS A 233 -0.01 16.78 -8.38
N GLY A 234 -1.20 16.68 -9.02
CA GLY A 234 -1.38 16.66 -10.46
C GLY A 234 -1.40 15.25 -11.04
N MET A 235 -2.21 15.05 -12.06
CA MET A 235 -2.46 13.75 -12.69
C MET A 235 -1.23 13.17 -13.40
N ASP A 236 -0.28 14.00 -13.81
CA ASP A 236 0.99 13.53 -14.40
C ASP A 236 1.81 12.67 -13.41
N ASN A 237 1.62 12.87 -12.09
CA ASN A 237 2.22 12.05 -11.05
C ASN A 237 1.47 10.74 -10.78
N GLU A 238 0.29 10.57 -11.36
CA GLU A 238 -0.57 9.39 -11.20
C GLU A 238 -0.52 8.44 -12.41
N ILE A 239 0.36 8.68 -13.39
CA ILE A 239 0.53 7.81 -14.55
C ILE A 239 0.90 6.39 -14.10
N ARG A 240 0.14 5.37 -14.57
CA ARG A 240 0.24 3.96 -14.19
C ARG A 240 0.04 3.69 -12.68
N ARG A 241 -0.74 4.54 -12.01
CA ARG A 241 -1.14 4.42 -10.60
C ARG A 241 -2.65 4.32 -10.47
N ALA A 242 -3.15 4.09 -9.26
CA ALA A 242 -4.58 3.94 -8.97
C ALA A 242 -5.26 2.88 -9.86
N ASN A 243 -4.60 1.72 -10.00
CA ASN A 243 -5.02 0.69 -10.95
C ASN A 243 -4.59 -0.73 -10.54
N VAL A 244 -5.07 -1.72 -11.28
CA VAL A 244 -4.51 -3.07 -11.36
C VAL A 244 -3.90 -3.23 -12.74
N LEU A 245 -2.60 -3.49 -12.79
CA LEU A 245 -1.89 -3.88 -14.02
C LEU A 245 -2.01 -5.39 -14.22
N VAL A 246 -1.93 -5.84 -15.48
CA VAL A 246 -1.80 -7.24 -15.84
C VAL A 246 -0.60 -7.42 -16.77
N VAL A 247 0.23 -8.43 -16.51
CA VAL A 247 1.42 -8.77 -17.29
C VAL A 247 1.52 -10.27 -17.52
N ASP A 248 2.32 -10.68 -18.48
CA ASP A 248 2.76 -12.08 -18.60
C ASP A 248 3.75 -12.42 -17.46
N PRO A 249 3.97 -13.70 -17.13
CA PRO A 249 4.93 -14.11 -16.08
C PRO A 249 6.39 -13.69 -16.37
N ASN A 250 6.72 -13.31 -17.59
CA ASN A 250 8.01 -12.75 -17.96
C ASN A 250 8.05 -11.22 -17.94
N GLY A 251 6.98 -10.54 -17.45
CA GLY A 251 6.87 -9.10 -17.38
C GLY A 251 6.48 -8.39 -18.68
N LYS A 252 6.24 -9.13 -19.77
CA LYS A 252 5.83 -8.56 -21.07
C LYS A 252 4.31 -8.33 -21.14
N ASN A 253 3.88 -7.65 -22.21
CA ASN A 253 2.47 -7.42 -22.55
C ASN A 253 1.67 -6.73 -21.44
N GLU A 254 2.31 -5.76 -20.76
CA GLU A 254 1.66 -4.97 -19.71
C GLU A 254 0.43 -4.23 -20.26
N LYS A 255 -0.66 -4.31 -19.50
CA LYS A 255 -1.90 -3.56 -19.74
C LYS A 255 -2.48 -3.10 -18.40
N ILE A 256 -3.27 -2.02 -18.43
CA ILE A 256 -4.14 -1.67 -17.32
C ILE A 256 -5.37 -2.58 -17.42
N TYR A 257 -5.60 -3.35 -16.35
CA TYR A 257 -6.76 -4.25 -16.24
C TYR A 257 -7.97 -3.52 -15.65
N ALA A 258 -7.76 -2.74 -14.59
CA ALA A 258 -8.78 -1.90 -13.96
C ALA A 258 -8.14 -0.58 -13.52
N SER A 259 -8.88 0.52 -13.60
CA SER A 259 -8.43 1.86 -13.24
C SER A 259 -9.43 2.55 -12.32
N GLY A 260 -9.04 3.71 -11.74
CA GLY A 260 -9.89 4.45 -10.81
C GLY A 260 -9.92 3.90 -9.40
N LEU A 261 -9.00 2.98 -9.06
CA LEU A 261 -8.89 2.35 -7.76
C LEU A 261 -7.83 3.06 -6.94
N ARG A 262 -8.22 4.01 -6.07
CA ARG A 262 -7.24 4.84 -5.35
C ARG A 262 -6.09 4.03 -4.74
N ASN A 263 -6.37 3.07 -3.87
CA ASN A 263 -5.37 2.19 -3.29
C ASN A 263 -5.89 0.75 -3.17
N PRO A 264 -5.82 -0.06 -4.23
CA PRO A 264 -6.25 -1.45 -4.21
C PRO A 264 -5.24 -2.28 -3.39
N ALA A 265 -5.41 -2.30 -2.07
CA ALA A 265 -4.48 -2.95 -1.14
C ALA A 265 -4.60 -4.47 -1.15
N GLY A 266 -5.77 -5.02 -1.47
CA GLY A 266 -6.02 -6.45 -1.60
C GLY A 266 -6.67 -6.78 -2.94
N ILE A 267 -6.22 -7.85 -3.60
CA ILE A 267 -6.85 -8.40 -4.80
C ILE A 267 -6.95 -9.93 -4.67
N THR A 268 -8.08 -10.48 -5.08
CA THR A 268 -8.31 -11.92 -5.06
C THR A 268 -9.33 -12.32 -6.13
N TRP A 269 -9.37 -13.62 -6.45
CA TRP A 269 -10.43 -14.17 -7.28
C TRP A 269 -11.67 -14.45 -6.45
N ALA A 270 -12.84 -14.13 -6.97
CA ALA A 270 -14.10 -14.65 -6.47
C ALA A 270 -14.11 -16.19 -6.54
N PRO A 271 -15.00 -16.88 -5.80
CA PRO A 271 -15.07 -18.34 -5.81
C PRO A 271 -15.27 -18.96 -7.21
N ASP A 272 -15.88 -18.21 -8.14
CA ASP A 272 -16.05 -18.59 -9.55
C ASP A 272 -14.74 -18.61 -10.35
N LYS A 273 -13.64 -18.07 -9.80
CA LYS A 273 -12.33 -17.90 -10.44
C LYS A 273 -12.35 -17.10 -11.76
N LYS A 274 -13.40 -16.31 -11.97
CA LYS A 274 -13.58 -15.46 -13.17
C LYS A 274 -13.60 -13.99 -12.84
N THR A 275 -14.19 -13.64 -11.70
CA THR A 275 -14.33 -12.25 -11.25
C THR A 275 -13.20 -11.88 -10.30
N LEU A 276 -12.45 -10.84 -10.62
CA LEU A 276 -11.43 -10.29 -9.74
C LEU A 276 -12.08 -9.31 -8.76
N TRP A 277 -11.86 -9.52 -7.49
CA TRP A 277 -12.27 -8.61 -6.42
C TRP A 277 -11.08 -7.78 -5.93
N ALA A 278 -11.33 -6.52 -5.65
CA ALA A 278 -10.36 -5.61 -5.08
C ALA A 278 -10.91 -4.98 -3.80
N ALA A 279 -10.13 -5.01 -2.74
CA ALA A 279 -10.36 -4.20 -1.54
C ALA A 279 -9.57 -2.90 -1.68
N VAL A 280 -10.27 -1.79 -1.71
CA VAL A 280 -9.71 -0.47 -2.04
C VAL A 280 -9.81 0.45 -0.82
N ASN A 281 -8.70 1.05 -0.42
CA ASN A 281 -8.72 2.17 0.52
C ASN A 281 -8.96 3.46 -0.26
N GLU A 282 -10.12 4.05 -0.05
CA GLU A 282 -10.54 5.23 -0.78
C GLU A 282 -10.00 6.54 -0.16
N ARG A 283 -10.54 7.65 -0.59
CA ARG A 283 -10.08 8.99 -0.28
C ARG A 283 -10.25 9.37 1.19
N ASP A 284 -9.22 9.96 1.79
CA ASP A 284 -9.26 10.52 3.15
C ASP A 284 -9.88 11.92 3.19
N ASN A 285 -10.35 12.32 4.37
CA ASN A 285 -10.75 13.69 4.74
C ASN A 285 -12.04 14.19 4.10
N LEU A 286 -13.01 13.34 3.83
CA LEU A 286 -14.35 13.74 3.34
C LEU A 286 -15.32 14.12 4.46
N GLY A 287 -14.95 13.96 5.73
CA GLY A 287 -15.75 14.14 6.93
C GLY A 287 -15.94 12.83 7.67
N ASP A 288 -16.33 12.92 8.96
CA ASP A 288 -16.45 11.72 9.79
C ASP A 288 -17.69 10.88 9.45
N ASN A 289 -18.70 11.48 8.81
CA ASN A 289 -19.95 10.80 8.47
C ASN A 289 -19.98 10.22 7.05
N LEU A 290 -19.03 10.58 6.20
CA LEU A 290 -18.91 10.02 4.86
C LEU A 290 -17.78 9.00 4.83
N VAL A 291 -18.13 7.74 4.67
CA VAL A 291 -17.19 6.65 4.44
C VAL A 291 -17.13 6.42 2.93
N PRO A 292 -15.98 6.71 2.29
CA PRO A 292 -15.88 6.63 0.83
C PRO A 292 -15.69 5.21 0.30
N ASP A 293 -15.47 4.24 1.19
CA ASP A 293 -15.26 2.83 0.85
C ASP A 293 -16.59 2.06 0.90
N TYR A 294 -17.30 1.94 -0.23
CA TYR A 294 -18.58 1.20 -0.35
C TYR A 294 -18.76 0.55 -1.74
#